data_1cfde3ea3b40323427f06ffaf3d3b7f2
#
_entry.id   1cfde3ea3b40323427f06ffaf3d3b7f2
#
_cell.length_a   1.000
_cell.length_b   1.000
_cell.length_c   1.000
_cell.angle_alpha   90.00
_cell.angle_beta   90.00
_cell.angle_gamma   90.00
#
_symmetry.space_group_name_H-M   'P 1'
#
loop_
_entity.id
_entity.type
_entity.pdbx_description
1 polymer ?
#
loop_
_entity_poly.entity_id
_entity_poly.type
_entity_poly.pdbx_seq_one_letter_code
_entity_poly.pdbx_strand_id
1 'polypeptide(L)'
;MKTFSTDNNQIRKNPFLEPNNTPHGTMPFDLIQESDYKPALLEGMALEDKEIDNIVNNQATPTFDNTIIPFVHSGETLGKVETTMGNLLTACTSDYLEKLAQEITPMLTEHSTRILYNEKLFARIKHVKDSKPELDHEDQVLLDKIYDSFVERGINLPKKKKERLKEITKELSLSTLLFSQNVLKDTNRFKLHISNKEDLDGLPELQMEQAANLAREKGLDGWCFTLDQPSYFPILTYCKNRSLRRKVYLAHNTLCIKKNKFNNLNLVRKIVNLRLEASHIYGYKTYAQKALKHRMARNTVTVNKFINKLLEAYKPTAISDYGKIIDYARQTEGASFRMMPWDTSFYSHKLQLETFNYDAEMLRPYFELSK
;
A
#
# COMPACT_ATOMS: atom_id res chain seq x y z
N MET A 1 -33.66 45.14 -25.97
CA MET A 1 -33.76 43.66 -26.11
C MET A 1 -33.03 43.06 -24.94
N LYS A 2 -33.77 42.47 -23.98
CA LYS A 2 -33.22 41.76 -22.83
C LYS A 2 -32.91 40.32 -23.28
N THR A 3 -31.65 39.93 -23.31
CA THR A 3 -31.24 38.57 -23.48
C THR A 3 -31.49 37.80 -22.20
N PHE A 4 -32.43 36.90 -22.22
CA PHE A 4 -32.64 35.90 -21.16
C PHE A 4 -31.47 34.93 -21.18
N SER A 5 -30.64 34.97 -20.15
CA SER A 5 -29.71 33.90 -19.78
C SER A 5 -30.55 32.76 -19.25
N THR A 6 -30.66 31.70 -19.98
CA THR A 6 -31.20 30.44 -19.47
C THR A 6 -30.10 29.82 -18.59
N ASP A 7 -30.24 30.01 -17.29
CA ASP A 7 -29.53 29.24 -16.28
C ASP A 7 -29.91 27.74 -16.46
N ASN A 8 -29.11 27.03 -17.24
CA ASN A 8 -29.13 25.57 -17.25
C ASN A 8 -28.46 25.08 -15.96
N ASN A 9 -29.19 25.12 -14.85
CA ASN A 9 -28.85 24.41 -13.62
C ASN A 9 -29.04 22.90 -13.84
N GLN A 10 -28.29 22.31 -14.78
CA GLN A 10 -28.16 20.85 -14.82
C GLN A 10 -27.33 20.48 -13.57
N ILE A 11 -27.98 19.85 -12.59
CA ILE A 11 -27.30 19.26 -11.44
C ILE A 11 -26.21 18.33 -12.00
N ARG A 12 -24.93 18.67 -11.72
CA ARG A 12 -23.78 17.88 -12.16
C ARG A 12 -23.94 16.46 -11.60
N LYS A 13 -23.95 15.48 -12.49
CA LYS A 13 -24.01 14.07 -12.12
C LYS A 13 -22.64 13.61 -11.58
N ASN A 14 -22.68 12.73 -10.59
CA ASN A 14 -21.48 12.15 -10.02
C ASN A 14 -20.88 11.13 -11.01
N PRO A 15 -19.64 11.31 -11.50
CA PRO A 15 -19.04 10.43 -12.50
C PRO A 15 -18.89 8.98 -12.06
N PHE A 16 -18.82 8.70 -10.78
CA PHE A 16 -18.74 7.35 -10.24
C PHE A 16 -20.02 6.55 -10.43
N LEU A 17 -21.17 7.23 -10.49
CA LEU A 17 -22.50 6.63 -10.59
C LEU A 17 -23.00 6.54 -12.04
N GLU A 18 -22.24 7.07 -13.00
CA GLU A 18 -22.53 7.01 -14.41
C GLU A 18 -21.69 5.92 -15.11
N PRO A 19 -22.15 5.38 -16.25
CA PRO A 19 -21.34 4.48 -17.07
C PRO A 19 -20.04 5.17 -17.54
N ASN A 20 -18.91 4.45 -17.50
CA ASN A 20 -17.66 4.96 -18.03
C ASN A 20 -17.66 4.89 -19.57
N ASN A 21 -17.75 6.05 -20.22
CA ASN A 21 -17.69 6.18 -21.69
C ASN A 21 -16.29 6.60 -22.18
N THR A 22 -15.24 6.34 -21.41
CA THR A 22 -13.85 6.63 -21.72
C THR A 22 -13.22 5.49 -22.52
N PRO A 23 -12.15 5.75 -23.29
CA PRO A 23 -11.40 4.69 -23.94
C PRO A 23 -10.97 3.61 -22.92
N HIS A 24 -11.17 2.35 -23.29
CA HIS A 24 -10.87 1.17 -22.44
C HIS A 24 -11.60 1.11 -21.08
N GLY A 25 -12.69 1.88 -20.90
CA GLY A 25 -13.42 1.92 -19.64
C GLY A 25 -12.64 2.51 -18.45
N THR A 26 -11.62 3.32 -18.73
CA THR A 26 -10.81 3.99 -17.69
C THR A 26 -11.64 5.00 -16.91
N MET A 27 -11.22 5.29 -15.67
CA MET A 27 -11.90 6.31 -14.86
C MET A 27 -11.72 7.71 -15.46
N PRO A 28 -12.79 8.52 -15.57
CA PRO A 28 -12.72 9.89 -16.09
C PRO A 28 -12.16 10.86 -15.01
N PHE A 29 -10.86 10.76 -14.71
CA PHE A 29 -10.22 11.54 -13.63
C PHE A 29 -10.35 13.06 -13.82
N ASP A 30 -10.45 13.53 -15.04
CA ASP A 30 -10.68 14.95 -15.41
C ASP A 30 -12.07 15.46 -14.99
N LEU A 31 -13.04 14.56 -14.82
CA LEU A 31 -14.40 14.90 -14.39
C LEU A 31 -14.64 14.69 -12.90
N ILE A 32 -13.80 13.90 -12.22
CA ILE A 32 -13.97 13.55 -10.80
C ILE A 32 -13.50 14.70 -9.91
N GLN A 33 -14.32 15.06 -8.95
CA GLN A 33 -14.00 16.00 -7.88
C GLN A 33 -13.90 15.30 -6.52
N GLU A 34 -13.13 15.86 -5.59
CA GLU A 34 -13.01 15.29 -4.23
C GLU A 34 -14.37 15.11 -3.54
N SER A 35 -15.29 16.04 -3.77
CA SER A 35 -16.66 15.98 -3.24
C SER A 35 -17.52 14.83 -3.76
N ASP A 36 -17.11 14.16 -4.86
CA ASP A 36 -17.85 13.05 -5.45
C ASP A 36 -17.66 11.74 -4.69
N TYR A 37 -16.51 11.57 -4.00
CA TYR A 37 -16.16 10.29 -3.36
C TYR A 37 -17.14 9.89 -2.27
N LYS A 38 -17.41 10.76 -1.31
CA LYS A 38 -18.27 10.41 -0.16
C LYS A 38 -19.68 10.02 -0.57
N PRO A 39 -20.41 10.81 -1.39
CA PRO A 39 -21.74 10.41 -1.87
C PRO A 39 -21.72 9.09 -2.65
N ALA A 40 -20.70 8.89 -3.51
CA ALA A 40 -20.59 7.66 -4.31
C ALA A 40 -20.30 6.42 -3.46
N LEU A 41 -19.48 6.54 -2.41
CA LEU A 41 -19.24 5.44 -1.46
C LEU A 41 -20.49 5.07 -0.69
N LEU A 42 -21.27 6.08 -0.22
CA LEU A 42 -22.52 5.83 0.50
C LEU A 42 -23.58 5.20 -0.40
N GLU A 43 -23.74 5.69 -1.64
CA GLU A 43 -24.66 5.11 -2.61
C GLU A 43 -24.20 3.70 -3.03
N GLY A 44 -22.90 3.50 -3.24
CA GLY A 44 -22.34 2.19 -3.57
C GLY A 44 -22.63 1.14 -2.49
N MET A 45 -22.51 1.49 -1.20
CA MET A 45 -22.91 0.61 -0.10
C MET A 45 -24.41 0.31 -0.12
N ALA A 46 -25.24 1.31 -0.39
CA ALA A 46 -26.71 1.12 -0.44
C ALA A 46 -27.14 0.25 -1.64
N LEU A 47 -26.44 0.35 -2.78
CA LEU A 47 -26.67 -0.50 -3.95
C LEU A 47 -26.27 -1.95 -3.65
N GLU A 48 -25.09 -2.17 -3.09
CA GLU A 48 -24.64 -3.51 -2.71
C GLU A 48 -25.58 -4.15 -1.69
N ASP A 49 -26.08 -3.40 -0.70
CA ASP A 49 -27.11 -3.91 0.23
C ASP A 49 -28.35 -4.43 -0.50
N LYS A 50 -28.84 -3.70 -1.50
CA LYS A 50 -30.00 -4.13 -2.31
C LYS A 50 -29.69 -5.39 -3.14
N GLU A 51 -28.48 -5.47 -3.70
CA GLU A 51 -28.01 -6.62 -4.47
C GLU A 51 -27.93 -7.86 -3.57
N ILE A 52 -27.35 -7.73 -2.38
CA ILE A 52 -27.32 -8.82 -1.38
C ILE A 52 -28.72 -9.21 -0.92
N ASP A 53 -29.61 -8.25 -0.66
CA ASP A 53 -31.00 -8.51 -0.28
C ASP A 53 -31.76 -9.26 -1.39
N ASN A 54 -31.53 -8.95 -2.66
CA ASN A 54 -32.11 -9.69 -3.80
C ASN A 54 -31.65 -11.15 -3.82
N ILE A 55 -30.37 -11.41 -3.54
CA ILE A 55 -29.85 -12.79 -3.45
C ILE A 55 -30.51 -13.52 -2.28
N VAL A 56 -30.52 -12.90 -1.10
CA VAL A 56 -31.00 -13.51 0.15
C VAL A 56 -32.50 -13.80 0.11
N ASN A 57 -33.29 -12.92 -0.51
CA ASN A 57 -34.77 -13.03 -0.59
C ASN A 57 -35.26 -13.81 -1.81
N ASN A 58 -34.37 -14.31 -2.66
CA ASN A 58 -34.74 -15.13 -3.81
C ASN A 58 -35.37 -16.46 -3.33
N GLN A 59 -36.62 -16.70 -3.69
CA GLN A 59 -37.38 -17.88 -3.27
C GLN A 59 -37.01 -19.17 -4.03
N ALA A 60 -36.30 -19.04 -5.15
CA ALA A 60 -35.82 -20.21 -5.90
C ALA A 60 -34.73 -20.96 -5.11
N THR A 61 -34.66 -22.28 -5.34
CA THR A 61 -33.57 -23.12 -4.82
C THR A 61 -32.23 -22.50 -5.17
N PRO A 62 -31.31 -22.37 -4.22
CA PRO A 62 -29.99 -21.78 -4.48
C PRO A 62 -29.22 -22.60 -5.51
N THR A 63 -28.75 -21.92 -6.55
CA THR A 63 -27.85 -22.47 -7.60
C THR A 63 -26.62 -21.58 -7.73
N PHE A 64 -25.63 -22.05 -8.48
CA PHE A 64 -24.45 -21.26 -8.82
C PHE A 64 -24.86 -19.95 -9.50
N ASP A 65 -25.74 -20.01 -10.51
CA ASP A 65 -26.18 -18.84 -11.30
C ASP A 65 -27.02 -17.83 -10.51
N ASN A 66 -27.86 -18.28 -9.56
CA ASN A 66 -28.75 -17.39 -8.82
C ASN A 66 -28.21 -16.96 -7.45
N THR A 67 -27.03 -17.45 -7.06
CA THR A 67 -26.44 -17.15 -5.76
C THR A 67 -24.97 -16.71 -5.87
N ILE A 68 -24.13 -17.50 -6.53
CA ILE A 68 -22.68 -17.24 -6.59
C ILE A 68 -22.37 -16.13 -7.59
N ILE A 69 -22.88 -16.22 -8.81
CA ILE A 69 -22.65 -15.20 -9.85
C ILE A 69 -23.17 -13.82 -9.40
N PRO A 70 -24.43 -13.66 -8.92
CA PRO A 70 -24.89 -12.37 -8.43
C PRO A 70 -24.08 -11.84 -7.23
N PHE A 71 -23.58 -12.73 -6.34
CA PHE A 71 -22.71 -12.32 -5.23
C PHE A 71 -21.35 -11.80 -5.71
N VAL A 72 -20.77 -12.40 -6.75
CA VAL A 72 -19.49 -11.93 -7.34
C VAL A 72 -19.65 -10.55 -7.97
N HIS A 73 -20.79 -10.28 -8.58
CA HIS A 73 -21.09 -8.98 -9.22
C HIS A 73 -21.65 -7.93 -8.24
N SER A 74 -22.00 -8.34 -7.00
CA SER A 74 -22.44 -7.35 -6.02
C SER A 74 -21.32 -6.39 -5.63
N GLY A 75 -21.66 -5.13 -5.42
CA GLY A 75 -20.73 -4.09 -4.99
C GLY A 75 -19.79 -3.56 -6.08
N GLU A 76 -20.02 -3.82 -7.36
CA GLU A 76 -19.17 -3.30 -8.45
C GLU A 76 -19.03 -1.77 -8.39
N THR A 77 -20.12 -1.04 -8.13
CA THR A 77 -20.09 0.42 -7.99
C THR A 77 -19.24 0.84 -6.80
N LEU A 78 -19.45 0.21 -5.65
CA LEU A 78 -18.65 0.48 -4.45
C LEU A 78 -17.16 0.19 -4.71
N GLY A 79 -16.85 -0.99 -5.24
CA GLY A 79 -15.47 -1.42 -5.55
C GLY A 79 -14.74 -0.48 -6.51
N LYS A 80 -15.47 0.08 -7.50
CA LYS A 80 -14.92 1.08 -8.42
C LYS A 80 -14.47 2.35 -7.68
N VAL A 81 -15.29 2.86 -6.76
CA VAL A 81 -14.97 4.06 -5.98
C VAL A 81 -13.84 3.79 -4.97
N GLU A 82 -13.90 2.65 -4.24
CA GLU A 82 -12.89 2.24 -3.27
C GLU A 82 -11.51 2.08 -3.92
N THR A 83 -11.46 1.39 -5.07
CA THR A 83 -10.21 1.17 -5.80
C THR A 83 -9.61 2.49 -6.28
N THR A 84 -10.44 3.39 -6.82
CA THR A 84 -10.00 4.71 -7.30
C THR A 84 -9.45 5.55 -6.14
N MET A 85 -10.19 5.63 -5.03
CA MET A 85 -9.76 6.36 -3.83
C MET A 85 -8.48 5.75 -3.23
N GLY A 86 -8.41 4.42 -3.14
CA GLY A 86 -7.25 3.71 -2.61
C GLY A 86 -5.96 3.97 -3.40
N ASN A 87 -6.06 4.02 -4.72
CA ASN A 87 -4.93 4.37 -5.58
C ASN A 87 -4.48 5.82 -5.37
N LEU A 88 -5.42 6.77 -5.30
CA LEU A 88 -5.07 8.18 -5.07
C LEU A 88 -4.50 8.42 -3.67
N LEU A 89 -4.97 7.73 -2.64
CA LEU A 89 -4.41 7.82 -1.28
C LEU A 89 -2.93 7.44 -1.22
N THR A 90 -2.45 6.64 -2.16
CA THR A 90 -1.04 6.21 -2.21
C THR A 90 -0.20 6.99 -3.22
N ALA A 91 -0.79 7.38 -4.35
CA ALA A 91 -0.06 8.00 -5.47
C ALA A 91 -0.20 9.52 -5.54
N CYS A 92 -1.38 10.06 -5.21
CA CYS A 92 -1.68 11.50 -5.33
C CYS A 92 -2.76 11.91 -4.31
N THR A 93 -2.41 11.86 -3.02
CA THR A 93 -3.36 12.15 -1.94
C THR A 93 -3.54 13.64 -1.68
N SER A 94 -4.62 13.96 -0.96
CA SER A 94 -4.90 15.29 -0.43
C SER A 94 -5.37 15.22 1.02
N ASP A 95 -5.35 16.34 1.73
CA ASP A 95 -5.89 16.43 3.09
C ASP A 95 -7.38 16.05 3.17
N TYR A 96 -8.13 16.31 2.10
CA TYR A 96 -9.54 15.91 2.00
C TYR A 96 -9.68 14.38 1.93
N LEU A 97 -8.98 13.74 0.99
CA LEU A 97 -9.02 12.28 0.82
C LEU A 97 -8.54 11.53 2.06
N GLU A 98 -7.50 12.05 2.73
CA GLU A 98 -7.02 11.45 3.97
C GLU A 98 -8.04 11.51 5.11
N LYS A 99 -8.73 12.65 5.26
CA LYS A 99 -9.81 12.81 6.25
C LYS A 99 -11.00 11.92 5.91
N LEU A 100 -11.41 11.92 4.64
CA LEU A 100 -12.47 11.06 4.15
C LEU A 100 -12.16 9.59 4.40
N ALA A 101 -10.92 9.14 4.13
CA ALA A 101 -10.51 7.77 4.41
C ALA A 101 -10.64 7.40 5.89
N GLN A 102 -10.30 8.31 6.81
CA GLN A 102 -10.50 8.09 8.26
C GLN A 102 -11.98 7.98 8.65
N GLU A 103 -12.83 8.75 8.01
CA GLU A 103 -14.28 8.73 8.24
C GLU A 103 -14.93 7.47 7.67
N ILE A 104 -14.62 7.14 6.41
CA ILE A 104 -15.33 6.10 5.65
C ILE A 104 -14.82 4.68 5.95
N THR A 105 -13.54 4.50 6.30
CA THR A 105 -12.96 3.17 6.54
C THR A 105 -13.71 2.36 7.61
N PRO A 106 -14.13 2.93 8.75
CA PRO A 106 -14.94 2.19 9.72
C PRO A 106 -16.30 1.78 9.16
N MET A 107 -16.92 2.60 8.31
CA MET A 107 -18.23 2.33 7.69
C MET A 107 -18.11 1.20 6.66
N LEU A 108 -17.11 1.25 5.78
CA LEU A 108 -16.80 0.20 4.80
C LEU A 108 -16.48 -1.14 5.49
N THR A 109 -15.71 -1.07 6.58
CA THR A 109 -15.37 -2.27 7.38
C THR A 109 -16.62 -2.87 8.03
N GLU A 110 -17.54 -2.05 8.52
CA GLU A 110 -18.80 -2.50 9.11
C GLU A 110 -19.73 -3.07 8.04
N HIS A 111 -19.83 -2.42 6.88
CA HIS A 111 -20.62 -2.85 5.72
C HIS A 111 -20.14 -4.22 5.22
N SER A 112 -18.87 -4.39 4.89
CA SER A 112 -18.31 -5.67 4.45
C SER A 112 -18.44 -6.77 5.51
N THR A 113 -18.28 -6.41 6.79
CA THR A 113 -18.44 -7.35 7.90
C THR A 113 -19.89 -7.83 8.02
N ARG A 114 -20.88 -6.94 7.82
CA ARG A 114 -22.30 -7.28 7.85
C ARG A 114 -22.64 -8.29 6.75
N ILE A 115 -22.14 -8.10 5.53
CA ILE A 115 -22.33 -9.03 4.41
C ILE A 115 -21.72 -10.39 4.73
N LEU A 116 -20.47 -10.42 5.20
CA LEU A 116 -19.75 -11.66 5.52
C LEU A 116 -20.29 -12.43 6.73
N TYR A 117 -21.05 -11.75 7.61
CA TYR A 117 -21.77 -12.39 8.72
C TYR A 117 -23.26 -12.56 8.45
N ASN A 118 -23.71 -12.36 7.21
CA ASN A 118 -25.09 -12.63 6.81
C ASN A 118 -25.34 -14.15 6.76
N GLU A 119 -26.02 -14.66 7.77
CA GLU A 119 -26.29 -16.11 7.92
C GLU A 119 -27.21 -16.65 6.82
N LYS A 120 -28.15 -15.82 6.30
CA LYS A 120 -29.03 -16.22 5.19
C LYS A 120 -28.25 -16.32 3.89
N LEU A 121 -27.38 -15.36 3.59
CA LEU A 121 -26.50 -15.42 2.43
C LEU A 121 -25.57 -16.65 2.51
N PHE A 122 -24.94 -16.87 3.65
CA PHE A 122 -24.09 -18.03 3.85
C PHE A 122 -24.85 -19.35 3.72
N ALA A 123 -26.10 -19.44 4.20
CA ALA A 123 -26.92 -20.63 4.02
C ALA A 123 -27.17 -20.95 2.55
N ARG A 124 -27.39 -19.94 1.70
CA ARG A 124 -27.53 -20.13 0.24
C ARG A 124 -26.22 -20.60 -0.39
N ILE A 125 -25.09 -19.94 -0.07
CA ILE A 125 -23.75 -20.33 -0.56
C ILE A 125 -23.44 -21.77 -0.14
N LYS A 126 -23.72 -22.12 1.12
CA LYS A 126 -23.54 -23.48 1.64
C LYS A 126 -24.41 -24.50 0.92
N HIS A 127 -25.65 -24.17 0.62
CA HIS A 127 -26.55 -25.04 -0.14
C HIS A 127 -25.98 -25.36 -1.52
N VAL A 128 -25.51 -24.33 -2.25
CA VAL A 128 -24.84 -24.52 -3.55
C VAL A 128 -23.64 -25.44 -3.42
N LYS A 129 -22.79 -25.19 -2.41
CA LYS A 129 -21.60 -26.03 -2.16
C LYS A 129 -21.94 -27.49 -1.85
N ASP A 130 -22.95 -27.72 -1.00
CA ASP A 130 -23.37 -29.06 -0.56
C ASP A 130 -24.10 -29.84 -1.68
N SER A 131 -24.77 -29.15 -2.62
CA SER A 131 -25.43 -29.75 -3.77
C SER A 131 -24.48 -30.35 -4.81
N LYS A 132 -23.19 -30.02 -4.73
CA LYS A 132 -22.13 -30.48 -5.65
C LYS A 132 -22.53 -30.32 -7.12
N PRO A 133 -22.84 -29.10 -7.58
CA PRO A 133 -23.24 -28.87 -8.96
C PRO A 133 -22.12 -29.28 -9.93
N GLU A 134 -22.48 -29.70 -11.12
CA GLU A 134 -21.53 -29.91 -12.22
C GLU A 134 -21.07 -28.54 -12.72
N LEU A 135 -19.85 -28.16 -12.36
CA LEU A 135 -19.19 -26.90 -12.72
C LEU A 135 -17.89 -27.20 -13.45
N ASP A 136 -17.44 -26.28 -14.26
CA ASP A 136 -16.08 -26.34 -14.75
C ASP A 136 -15.06 -26.10 -13.61
N HIS A 137 -13.78 -26.21 -13.92
CA HIS A 137 -12.72 -26.08 -12.92
C HIS A 137 -12.65 -24.69 -12.31
N GLU A 138 -12.86 -23.63 -13.09
CA GLU A 138 -12.80 -22.24 -12.65
C GLU A 138 -13.96 -21.92 -11.72
N ASP A 139 -15.17 -22.26 -12.10
CA ASP A 139 -16.37 -22.07 -11.30
C ASP A 139 -16.34 -22.87 -10.00
N GLN A 140 -15.82 -24.10 -10.03
CA GLN A 140 -15.62 -24.89 -8.81
C GLN A 140 -14.64 -24.22 -7.85
N VAL A 141 -13.50 -23.68 -8.35
CA VAL A 141 -12.53 -22.97 -7.54
C VAL A 141 -13.13 -21.67 -6.99
N LEU A 142 -13.94 -20.96 -7.77
CA LEU A 142 -14.66 -19.75 -7.34
C LEU A 142 -15.61 -20.05 -6.18
N LEU A 143 -16.47 -21.08 -6.32
CA LEU A 143 -17.38 -21.53 -5.27
C LEU A 143 -16.63 -21.90 -3.99
N ASP A 144 -15.54 -22.65 -4.12
CA ASP A 144 -14.70 -23.06 -2.99
C ASP A 144 -14.10 -21.87 -2.25
N LYS A 145 -13.53 -20.92 -2.98
CA LYS A 145 -12.97 -19.70 -2.41
C LYS A 145 -14.01 -18.83 -1.70
N ILE A 146 -15.20 -18.67 -2.30
CA ILE A 146 -16.27 -17.90 -1.69
C ILE A 146 -16.71 -18.56 -0.38
N TYR A 147 -17.03 -19.85 -0.41
CA TYR A 147 -17.41 -20.60 0.79
C TYR A 147 -16.35 -20.50 1.89
N ASP A 148 -15.08 -20.78 1.54
CA ASP A 148 -13.98 -20.71 2.47
C ASP A 148 -13.78 -19.30 3.04
N SER A 149 -14.02 -18.25 2.27
CA SER A 149 -13.91 -16.87 2.74
C SER A 149 -14.87 -16.56 3.90
N PHE A 150 -16.10 -17.05 3.85
CA PHE A 150 -17.08 -16.91 4.95
C PHE A 150 -16.66 -17.73 6.18
N VAL A 151 -16.28 -19.00 5.98
CA VAL A 151 -15.85 -19.89 7.05
C VAL A 151 -14.61 -19.34 7.76
N GLU A 152 -13.63 -18.87 7.03
CA GLU A 152 -12.37 -18.34 7.55
C GLU A 152 -12.51 -16.98 8.23
N ARG A 153 -13.55 -16.23 7.89
CA ARG A 153 -13.91 -15.00 8.59
C ARG A 153 -14.77 -15.28 9.84
N GLY A 154 -15.12 -16.53 10.07
CA GLY A 154 -15.73 -16.98 11.33
C GLY A 154 -17.24 -16.93 11.34
N ILE A 155 -17.92 -17.11 10.18
CA ILE A 155 -19.38 -17.18 10.13
C ILE A 155 -19.96 -18.26 11.06
N ASN A 156 -19.21 -19.33 11.30
CA ASN A 156 -19.59 -20.44 12.18
C ASN A 156 -19.20 -20.24 13.65
N LEU A 157 -18.58 -19.11 14.00
CA LEU A 157 -18.17 -18.85 15.38
C LEU A 157 -19.36 -18.45 16.27
N PRO A 158 -19.28 -18.72 17.59
CA PRO A 158 -20.27 -18.23 18.56
C PRO A 158 -20.41 -16.70 18.51
N LYS A 159 -21.62 -16.19 18.76
CA LYS A 159 -21.98 -14.76 18.68
C LYS A 159 -20.96 -13.85 19.38
N LYS A 160 -20.57 -14.16 20.61
CA LYS A 160 -19.59 -13.37 21.37
C LYS A 160 -18.23 -13.25 20.67
N LYS A 161 -17.75 -14.32 20.02
CA LYS A 161 -16.51 -14.31 19.24
C LYS A 161 -16.65 -13.50 17.95
N LYS A 162 -17.79 -13.60 17.26
CA LYS A 162 -18.10 -12.77 16.08
C LYS A 162 -18.09 -11.28 16.43
N GLU A 163 -18.74 -10.88 17.52
CA GLU A 163 -18.77 -9.48 17.97
C GLU A 163 -17.36 -8.95 18.24
N ARG A 164 -16.54 -9.71 18.97
CA ARG A 164 -15.16 -9.32 19.24
C ARG A 164 -14.31 -9.21 17.96
N LEU A 165 -14.49 -10.12 17.00
CA LEU A 165 -13.81 -10.03 15.69
C LEU A 165 -14.22 -8.79 14.89
N LYS A 166 -15.49 -8.38 14.93
CA LYS A 166 -15.95 -7.13 14.32
C LYS A 166 -15.22 -5.92 14.89
N GLU A 167 -15.11 -5.83 16.23
CA GLU A 167 -14.36 -4.77 16.87
C GLU A 167 -12.88 -4.77 16.45
N ILE A 168 -12.23 -5.94 16.51
CA ILE A 168 -10.82 -6.11 16.11
C ILE A 168 -10.63 -5.68 14.65
N THR A 169 -11.51 -6.09 13.73
CA THR A 169 -11.41 -5.75 12.32
C THR A 169 -11.51 -4.24 12.11
N LYS A 170 -12.48 -3.58 12.75
CA LYS A 170 -12.64 -2.13 12.71
C LYS A 170 -11.41 -1.39 13.25
N GLU A 171 -10.90 -1.85 14.40
CA GLU A 171 -9.69 -1.27 15.00
C GLU A 171 -8.44 -1.48 14.15
N LEU A 172 -8.29 -2.65 13.52
CA LEU A 172 -7.17 -2.96 12.62
C LEU A 172 -7.22 -2.08 11.37
N SER A 173 -8.38 -1.97 10.71
CA SER A 173 -8.54 -1.15 9.51
C SER A 173 -8.14 0.30 9.79
N LEU A 174 -8.66 0.90 10.85
CA LEU A 174 -8.30 2.26 11.24
C LEU A 174 -6.81 2.39 11.63
N SER A 175 -6.27 1.43 12.40
CA SER A 175 -4.87 1.48 12.86
C SER A 175 -3.88 1.35 11.69
N THR A 176 -4.18 0.52 10.70
CA THR A 176 -3.33 0.36 9.50
C THR A 176 -3.41 1.58 8.59
N LEU A 177 -4.59 2.18 8.44
CA LEU A 177 -4.76 3.45 7.71
C LEU A 177 -3.91 4.57 8.35
N LEU A 178 -4.05 4.77 9.67
CA LEU A 178 -3.29 5.79 10.40
C LEU A 178 -1.78 5.54 10.33
N PHE A 179 -1.36 4.27 10.37
CA PHE A 179 0.05 3.90 10.21
C PHE A 179 0.59 4.40 8.85
N SER A 180 -0.12 4.12 7.77
CA SER A 180 0.28 4.54 6.42
C SER A 180 0.28 6.07 6.26
N GLN A 181 -0.75 6.75 6.73
CA GLN A 181 -0.83 8.21 6.70
C GLN A 181 0.30 8.87 7.49
N ASN A 182 0.67 8.32 8.65
CA ASN A 182 1.79 8.83 9.44
C ASN A 182 3.13 8.67 8.72
N VAL A 183 3.34 7.53 8.04
CA VAL A 183 4.56 7.30 7.23
C VAL A 183 4.64 8.35 6.12
N LEU A 184 3.57 8.55 5.36
CA LEU A 184 3.53 9.52 4.28
C LEU A 184 3.80 10.95 4.80
N LYS A 185 3.14 11.35 5.89
CA LYS A 185 3.28 12.70 6.48
C LYS A 185 4.67 12.94 7.06
N ASP A 186 5.28 11.96 7.74
CA ASP A 186 6.62 12.12 8.30
C ASP A 186 7.69 12.13 7.20
N THR A 187 7.48 11.38 6.10
CA THR A 187 8.31 11.43 4.89
C THR A 187 8.25 12.80 4.23
N ASN A 188 7.05 13.32 3.94
CA ASN A 188 6.85 14.59 3.24
C ASN A 188 7.26 15.81 4.06
N ARG A 189 7.32 15.68 5.39
CA ARG A 189 7.78 16.75 6.28
C ARG A 189 9.26 17.05 6.17
N PHE A 190 10.07 16.08 5.79
CA PHE A 190 11.51 16.27 5.71
C PHE A 190 11.87 17.12 4.50
N LYS A 191 12.68 18.15 4.75
CA LYS A 191 13.28 19.01 3.72
C LYS A 191 14.72 19.27 4.11
N LEU A 192 15.63 18.99 3.20
CA LEU A 192 17.04 19.33 3.32
C LEU A 192 17.36 20.43 2.32
N HIS A 193 17.43 21.66 2.79
CA HIS A 193 17.82 22.81 1.99
C HIS A 193 19.33 23.04 2.10
N ILE A 194 20.00 23.21 0.97
CA ILE A 194 21.43 23.44 0.82
C ILE A 194 21.63 24.66 -0.08
N SER A 195 22.39 25.64 0.41
CA SER A 195 22.69 26.88 -0.34
C SER A 195 24.11 26.86 -0.92
N ASN A 196 25.04 26.08 -0.33
CA ASN A 196 26.40 25.98 -0.82
C ASN A 196 26.56 24.78 -1.76
N LYS A 197 26.97 25.04 -3.00
CA LYS A 197 27.19 23.99 -4.01
C LYS A 197 28.28 23.00 -3.63
N GLU A 198 29.29 23.44 -2.91
CA GLU A 198 30.42 22.59 -2.51
C GLU A 198 30.01 21.45 -1.58
N ASP A 199 28.95 21.65 -0.77
CA ASP A 199 28.40 20.61 0.09
C ASP A 199 27.80 19.45 -0.70
N LEU A 200 27.46 19.67 -2.00
CA LEU A 200 26.84 18.70 -2.91
C LEU A 200 27.83 18.08 -3.89
N ASP A 201 29.13 18.31 -3.68
CA ASP A 201 30.19 17.74 -4.54
C ASP A 201 30.01 16.22 -4.70
N GLY A 202 30.12 15.77 -5.94
CA GLY A 202 29.95 14.37 -6.36
C GLY A 202 28.53 14.02 -6.87
N LEU A 203 27.52 14.85 -6.63
CA LEU A 203 26.19 14.60 -7.18
C LEU A 203 26.15 14.79 -8.70
N PRO A 204 25.50 13.88 -9.47
CA PRO A 204 25.33 14.04 -10.90
C PRO A 204 24.46 15.27 -11.24
N GLU A 205 24.67 15.83 -12.43
CA GLU A 205 24.03 17.08 -12.88
C GLU A 205 22.51 17.02 -12.87
N LEU A 206 21.91 15.90 -13.31
CA LEU A 206 20.47 15.74 -13.29
C LEU A 206 19.87 15.86 -11.89
N GLN A 207 20.47 15.22 -10.89
CA GLN A 207 20.01 15.28 -9.52
C GLN A 207 20.16 16.68 -8.94
N MET A 208 21.20 17.38 -9.32
CA MET A 208 21.37 18.80 -8.99
C MET A 208 20.28 19.67 -9.60
N GLU A 209 19.95 19.46 -10.87
CA GLU A 209 18.88 20.18 -11.55
C GLU A 209 17.51 19.92 -10.93
N GLN A 210 17.19 18.65 -10.66
CA GLN A 210 15.94 18.27 -9.99
C GLN A 210 15.81 18.91 -8.60
N ALA A 211 16.89 18.91 -7.81
CA ALA A 211 16.90 19.53 -6.51
C ALA A 211 16.79 21.07 -6.56
N ALA A 212 17.38 21.71 -7.57
CA ALA A 212 17.23 23.15 -7.82
C ALA A 212 15.80 23.51 -8.26
N ASN A 213 15.17 22.69 -9.12
CA ASN A 213 13.78 22.87 -9.51
C ASN A 213 12.86 22.80 -8.28
N LEU A 214 13.04 21.77 -7.45
CA LEU A 214 12.27 21.63 -6.21
C LEU A 214 12.50 22.80 -5.24
N ALA A 215 13.70 23.33 -5.14
CA ALA A 215 13.96 24.53 -4.34
C ALA A 215 13.17 25.74 -4.87
N ARG A 216 13.20 25.98 -6.19
CA ARG A 216 12.46 27.08 -6.87
C ARG A 216 10.94 26.96 -6.66
N GLU A 217 10.36 25.76 -6.79
CA GLU A 217 8.96 25.50 -6.51
C GLU A 217 8.56 25.85 -5.07
N LYS A 218 9.53 25.75 -4.14
CA LYS A 218 9.33 26.09 -2.72
C LYS A 218 9.72 27.55 -2.38
N GLY A 219 10.07 28.37 -3.38
CA GLY A 219 10.53 29.74 -3.16
C GLY A 219 11.87 29.84 -2.45
N LEU A 220 12.76 28.85 -2.61
CA LEU A 220 14.09 28.78 -2.01
C LEU A 220 15.17 28.91 -3.08
N ASP A 221 16.28 29.56 -2.74
CA ASP A 221 17.50 29.54 -3.54
C ASP A 221 18.29 28.26 -3.25
N GLY A 222 19.14 27.80 -4.21
CA GLY A 222 19.99 26.65 -4.05
C GLY A 222 19.25 25.32 -4.34
N TRP A 223 19.37 24.33 -3.45
CA TRP A 223 18.92 22.96 -3.70
C TRP A 223 18.08 22.44 -2.53
N CYS A 224 17.00 21.74 -2.85
CA CYS A 224 16.11 21.11 -1.88
C CYS A 224 15.99 19.62 -2.15
N PHE A 225 16.16 18.81 -1.09
CA PHE A 225 16.05 17.35 -1.15
C PHE A 225 14.96 16.86 -0.17
N THR A 226 14.27 15.80 -0.57
CA THR A 226 13.25 15.11 0.23
C THR A 226 13.68 13.71 0.62
N LEU A 227 12.80 12.91 1.25
CA LEU A 227 13.04 11.49 1.51
C LEU A 227 12.43 10.58 0.44
N ASP A 228 12.00 11.13 -0.69
CA ASP A 228 11.62 10.34 -1.85
C ASP A 228 12.87 9.68 -2.45
N GLN A 229 12.72 8.41 -2.86
CA GLN A 229 13.89 7.62 -3.29
C GLN A 229 14.76 8.32 -4.35
N PRO A 230 14.21 8.93 -5.42
CA PRO A 230 15.04 9.63 -6.41
C PRO A 230 15.79 10.85 -5.85
N SER A 231 15.35 11.40 -4.71
CA SER A 231 15.94 12.58 -4.08
C SER A 231 17.02 12.22 -3.06
N TYR A 232 16.73 11.31 -2.11
CA TYR A 232 17.68 11.02 -1.03
C TYR A 232 18.76 10.00 -1.42
N PHE A 233 18.43 9.03 -2.26
CA PHE A 233 19.36 7.94 -2.58
C PHE A 233 20.60 8.42 -3.33
N PRO A 234 20.53 9.37 -4.29
CA PRO A 234 21.72 9.97 -4.88
C PRO A 234 22.68 10.62 -3.88
N ILE A 235 22.14 11.25 -2.82
CA ILE A 235 23.01 11.81 -1.75
C ILE A 235 23.81 10.69 -1.09
N LEU A 236 23.20 9.54 -0.79
CA LEU A 236 23.87 8.41 -0.17
C LEU A 236 24.90 7.75 -1.10
N THR A 237 24.68 7.83 -2.42
CA THR A 237 25.52 7.15 -3.42
C THR A 237 26.65 8.01 -3.91
N TYR A 238 26.41 9.30 -4.17
CA TYR A 238 27.34 10.16 -4.90
C TYR A 238 27.94 11.28 -4.06
N CYS A 239 27.21 11.81 -3.04
CA CYS A 239 27.64 12.99 -2.32
C CYS A 239 28.91 12.73 -1.48
N LYS A 240 29.97 13.50 -1.70
CA LYS A 240 31.21 13.39 -0.93
C LYS A 240 31.05 13.84 0.52
N ASN A 241 30.11 14.76 0.81
CA ASN A 241 29.86 15.25 2.17
C ASN A 241 29.27 14.18 3.06
N ARG A 242 30.11 13.54 3.87
CA ARG A 242 29.71 12.46 4.80
C ARG A 242 28.64 12.89 5.81
N SER A 243 28.68 14.16 6.25
CA SER A 243 27.68 14.68 7.19
C SER A 243 26.28 14.75 6.58
N LEU A 244 26.17 15.10 5.30
CA LEU A 244 24.90 15.07 4.58
C LEU A 244 24.41 13.64 4.38
N ARG A 245 25.28 12.70 3.99
CA ARG A 245 24.92 11.27 3.91
C ARG A 245 24.34 10.77 5.25
N ARG A 246 25.04 11.06 6.37
CA ARG A 246 24.55 10.70 7.71
C ARG A 246 23.20 11.34 8.03
N LYS A 247 23.02 12.64 7.74
CA LYS A 247 21.78 13.38 8.02
C LYS A 247 20.58 12.77 7.29
N VAL A 248 20.74 12.48 6.00
CA VAL A 248 19.70 11.89 5.16
C VAL A 248 19.42 10.43 5.55
N TYR A 249 20.45 9.64 5.76
CA TYR A 249 20.34 8.26 6.23
C TYR A 249 19.54 8.16 7.54
N LEU A 250 19.89 8.96 8.53
CA LEU A 250 19.18 8.97 9.81
C LEU A 250 17.74 9.49 9.66
N ALA A 251 17.52 10.50 8.82
CA ALA A 251 16.18 11.02 8.58
C ALA A 251 15.27 9.93 8.03
N HIS A 252 15.72 9.19 7.01
CA HIS A 252 14.96 8.10 6.36
C HIS A 252 14.75 6.89 7.30
N ASN A 253 15.82 6.42 7.96
CA ASN A 253 15.77 5.21 8.78
C ASN A 253 15.15 5.40 10.18
N THR A 254 14.74 6.62 10.53
CA THR A 254 14.06 6.92 11.79
C THR A 254 12.65 7.53 11.57
N LEU A 255 12.06 7.27 10.39
CA LEU A 255 10.67 7.64 10.12
C LEU A 255 9.73 7.00 11.13
N CYS A 256 8.78 7.80 11.60
CA CYS A 256 7.71 7.38 12.52
C CYS A 256 8.15 6.76 13.86
N ILE A 257 9.42 6.93 14.27
CA ILE A 257 9.88 6.49 15.60
C ILE A 257 10.34 7.66 16.50
N LYS A 258 10.35 8.89 15.97
CA LYS A 258 10.72 10.10 16.72
C LYS A 258 9.57 10.53 17.66
N LYS A 259 9.90 11.32 18.70
CA LYS A 259 8.91 11.91 19.61
C LYS A 259 8.13 13.04 18.91
N ASN A 260 7.23 12.68 18.01
CA ASN A 260 6.33 13.60 17.31
C ASN A 260 4.95 12.96 17.09
N LYS A 261 4.01 13.72 16.51
CA LYS A 261 2.63 13.27 16.27
C LYS A 261 2.50 12.13 15.26
N PHE A 262 3.54 11.80 14.51
CA PHE A 262 3.57 10.73 13.52
C PHE A 262 4.23 9.44 14.03
N ASN A 263 4.49 9.34 15.33
CA ASN A 263 5.11 8.14 15.92
C ASN A 263 4.17 6.94 15.84
N ASN A 264 4.65 5.88 15.18
CA ASN A 264 3.88 4.65 14.94
C ASN A 264 4.14 3.53 15.96
N LEU A 265 5.02 3.69 16.94
CA LEU A 265 5.40 2.60 17.84
C LEU A 265 4.21 2.00 18.59
N ASN A 266 3.27 2.84 19.05
CA ASN A 266 2.05 2.37 19.70
C ASN A 266 1.08 1.70 18.72
N LEU A 267 0.99 2.20 17.48
CA LEU A 267 0.19 1.58 16.42
C LEU A 267 0.72 0.19 16.06
N VAL A 268 2.05 0.03 15.95
CA VAL A 268 2.68 -1.28 15.71
C VAL A 268 2.29 -2.28 16.79
N ARG A 269 2.42 -1.90 18.07
CA ARG A 269 2.03 -2.77 19.19
C ARG A 269 0.55 -3.13 19.13
N LYS A 270 -0.32 -2.15 18.88
CA LYS A 270 -1.76 -2.35 18.76
C LYS A 270 -2.10 -3.33 17.63
N ILE A 271 -1.55 -3.10 16.42
CA ILE A 271 -1.77 -3.95 15.24
C ILE A 271 -1.33 -5.38 15.50
N VAL A 272 -0.13 -5.59 16.06
CA VAL A 272 0.41 -6.93 16.34
C VAL A 272 -0.47 -7.66 17.35
N ASN A 273 -0.89 -7.00 18.45
CA ASN A 273 -1.74 -7.61 19.48
C ASN A 273 -3.13 -7.95 18.95
N LEU A 274 -3.76 -7.05 18.17
CA LEU A 274 -5.07 -7.31 17.56
C LEU A 274 -5.01 -8.47 16.56
N ARG A 275 -3.94 -8.57 15.75
CA ARG A 275 -3.72 -9.70 14.84
C ARG A 275 -3.53 -11.02 15.60
N LEU A 276 -2.82 -11.00 16.72
CA LEU A 276 -2.64 -12.18 17.55
C LEU A 276 -3.97 -12.61 18.19
N GLU A 277 -4.70 -11.66 18.78
CA GLU A 277 -6.02 -11.92 19.39
C GLU A 277 -7.00 -12.51 18.36
N ALA A 278 -7.10 -11.90 17.17
CA ALA A 278 -7.93 -12.45 16.09
C ALA A 278 -7.52 -13.88 15.72
N SER A 279 -6.21 -14.15 15.65
CA SER A 279 -5.71 -15.49 15.33
C SER A 279 -6.11 -16.52 16.38
N HIS A 280 -6.05 -16.16 17.66
CA HIS A 280 -6.52 -17.04 18.75
C HIS A 280 -8.03 -17.31 18.68
N ILE A 281 -8.84 -16.30 18.34
CA ILE A 281 -10.29 -16.47 18.16
C ILE A 281 -10.58 -17.48 17.04
N TYR A 282 -9.80 -17.45 15.95
CA TYR A 282 -9.88 -18.41 14.84
C TYR A 282 -9.25 -19.78 15.15
N GLY A 283 -8.63 -19.98 16.34
CA GLY A 283 -8.03 -21.24 16.76
C GLY A 283 -6.56 -21.45 16.34
N TYR A 284 -5.89 -20.40 15.83
CA TYR A 284 -4.47 -20.45 15.51
C TYR A 284 -3.62 -19.97 16.69
N LYS A 285 -2.44 -20.58 16.88
CA LYS A 285 -1.48 -20.16 17.93
C LYS A 285 -0.81 -18.82 17.62
N THR A 286 -0.62 -18.50 16.34
CA THR A 286 0.03 -17.26 15.90
C THR A 286 -0.61 -16.70 14.65
N TYR A 287 -0.43 -15.40 14.41
CA TYR A 287 -0.87 -14.76 13.18
C TYR A 287 -0.17 -15.35 11.93
N ALA A 288 1.10 -15.75 12.04
CA ALA A 288 1.83 -16.37 10.95
C ALA A 288 1.19 -17.70 10.51
N GLN A 289 0.74 -18.54 11.45
CA GLN A 289 0.04 -19.78 11.10
C GLN A 289 -1.26 -19.51 10.32
N LYS A 290 -2.06 -18.51 10.76
CA LYS A 290 -3.26 -18.09 10.03
C LYS A 290 -2.93 -17.58 8.65
N ALA A 291 -1.96 -16.67 8.55
CA ALA A 291 -1.60 -16.01 7.29
C ALA A 291 -1.02 -16.98 6.24
N LEU A 292 -0.36 -18.04 6.67
CA LEU A 292 0.29 -19.01 5.78
C LEU A 292 -0.63 -20.13 5.28
N LYS A 293 -1.84 -20.26 5.83
CA LYS A 293 -2.76 -21.37 5.50
C LYS A 293 -2.97 -21.55 4.00
N HIS A 294 -3.19 -20.45 3.27
CA HIS A 294 -3.43 -20.44 1.81
C HIS A 294 -2.25 -19.89 1.01
N ARG A 295 -1.06 -19.78 1.63
CA ARG A 295 0.17 -19.40 0.92
C ARG A 295 0.91 -20.63 0.44
N MET A 296 1.74 -20.49 -0.60
CA MET A 296 2.53 -21.58 -1.18
C MET A 296 3.37 -22.34 -0.11
N ALA A 297 3.92 -21.63 0.86
CA ALA A 297 4.71 -22.23 1.94
C ALA A 297 3.87 -22.98 3.00
N ARG A 298 2.58 -22.71 3.10
CA ARG A 298 1.58 -23.35 3.98
C ARG A 298 1.84 -23.27 5.49
N ASN A 299 3.09 -23.25 5.94
CA ASN A 299 3.44 -23.25 7.37
C ASN A 299 4.77 -22.54 7.65
N THR A 300 4.99 -22.19 8.92
CA THR A 300 6.18 -21.46 9.37
C THR A 300 7.47 -22.29 9.27
N VAL A 301 7.39 -23.61 9.36
CA VAL A 301 8.56 -24.50 9.24
C VAL A 301 9.14 -24.42 7.83
N THR A 302 8.27 -24.51 6.81
CA THR A 302 8.68 -24.38 5.40
C THR A 302 9.30 -23.02 5.11
N VAL A 303 8.71 -21.93 5.64
CA VAL A 303 9.26 -20.56 5.49
C VAL A 303 10.65 -20.47 6.13
N ASN A 304 10.80 -20.91 7.37
CA ASN A 304 12.09 -20.86 8.06
C ASN A 304 13.16 -21.72 7.38
N LYS A 305 12.80 -22.92 6.92
CA LYS A 305 13.73 -23.78 6.16
C LYS A 305 14.21 -23.09 4.88
N PHE A 306 13.29 -22.44 4.15
CA PHE A 306 13.63 -21.71 2.93
C PHE A 306 14.56 -20.52 3.23
N ILE A 307 14.22 -19.69 4.22
CA ILE A 307 15.02 -18.51 4.62
C ILE A 307 16.41 -18.95 5.11
N ASN A 308 16.49 -20.00 5.95
CA ASN A 308 17.77 -20.50 6.45
C ASN A 308 18.65 -21.03 5.33
N LYS A 309 18.06 -21.75 4.36
CA LYS A 309 18.81 -22.21 3.16
C LYS A 309 19.39 -21.02 2.37
N LEU A 310 18.62 -19.96 2.18
CA LEU A 310 19.11 -18.74 1.52
C LEU A 310 20.21 -18.08 2.35
N LEU A 311 20.01 -17.97 3.66
CA LEU A 311 20.99 -17.35 4.57
C LEU A 311 22.33 -18.10 4.54
N GLU A 312 22.30 -19.44 4.60
CA GLU A 312 23.50 -20.28 4.52
C GLU A 312 24.22 -20.09 3.17
N ALA A 313 23.47 -20.02 2.07
CA ALA A 313 24.04 -19.86 0.73
C ALA A 313 24.64 -18.47 0.50
N TYR A 314 23.97 -17.40 0.93
CA TYR A 314 24.35 -16.03 0.57
C TYR A 314 25.22 -15.31 1.60
N LYS A 315 25.11 -15.67 2.90
CA LYS A 315 25.84 -14.97 3.98
C LYS A 315 27.36 -14.94 3.79
N PRO A 316 28.05 -16.04 3.37
CA PRO A 316 29.49 -16.01 3.16
C PRO A 316 29.90 -15.00 2.08
N THR A 317 29.19 -14.97 0.95
CA THR A 317 29.43 -14.02 -0.14
C THR A 317 29.18 -12.58 0.30
N ALA A 318 28.05 -12.34 0.99
CA ALA A 318 27.73 -11.01 1.50
C ALA A 318 28.78 -10.47 2.48
N ILE A 319 29.33 -11.33 3.35
CA ILE A 319 30.43 -10.95 4.26
C ILE A 319 31.70 -10.61 3.48
N SER A 320 32.06 -11.42 2.48
CA SER A 320 33.21 -11.20 1.62
C SER A 320 33.09 -9.87 0.85
N ASP A 321 31.94 -9.63 0.22
CA ASP A 321 31.73 -8.43 -0.57
C ASP A 321 31.67 -7.17 0.29
N TYR A 322 31.04 -7.24 1.45
CA TYR A 322 31.07 -6.12 2.41
C TYR A 322 32.47 -5.86 2.95
N GLY A 323 33.27 -6.92 3.15
CA GLY A 323 34.71 -6.82 3.49
C GLY A 323 35.49 -6.03 2.44
N LYS A 324 35.32 -6.33 1.16
CA LYS A 324 35.98 -5.60 0.06
C LYS A 324 35.62 -4.11 0.07
N ILE A 325 34.36 -3.75 0.35
CA ILE A 325 33.93 -2.36 0.44
C ILE A 325 34.62 -1.65 1.64
N ILE A 326 34.70 -2.31 2.79
CA ILE A 326 35.38 -1.78 3.97
C ILE A 326 36.90 -1.56 3.70
N ASP A 327 37.54 -2.53 3.06
CA ASP A 327 39.00 -2.45 2.76
C ASP A 327 39.25 -1.33 1.75
N TYR A 328 38.40 -1.20 0.74
CA TYR A 328 38.48 -0.08 -0.20
C TYR A 328 38.32 1.28 0.50
N ALA A 329 37.30 1.39 1.37
CA ALA A 329 37.08 2.63 2.14
C ALA A 329 38.30 2.97 3.04
N ARG A 330 38.96 1.97 3.64
CA ARG A 330 40.19 2.16 4.46
C ARG A 330 41.41 2.53 3.62
N GLN A 331 41.55 1.99 2.41
CA GLN A 331 42.60 2.38 1.47
C GLN A 331 42.45 3.85 1.06
N THR A 332 41.21 4.31 0.88
CA THR A 332 40.90 5.67 0.44
C THR A 332 41.04 6.69 1.56
N GLU A 333 40.56 6.38 2.77
CA GLU A 333 40.43 7.35 3.89
C GLU A 333 41.46 7.13 5.01
N GLY A 334 42.23 6.05 4.94
CA GLY A 334 43.19 5.66 5.95
C GLY A 334 42.70 4.48 6.83
N ALA A 335 43.69 3.72 7.37
CA ALA A 335 43.43 2.47 8.09
C ALA A 335 42.51 2.59 9.32
N SER A 336 42.45 3.76 9.93
CA SER A 336 41.61 4.07 11.10
C SER A 336 40.14 4.38 10.73
N PHE A 337 39.82 4.46 9.43
CA PHE A 337 38.45 4.78 8.99
C PHE A 337 37.45 3.73 9.46
N ARG A 338 36.42 4.21 10.17
CA ARG A 338 35.29 3.38 10.59
C ARG A 338 34.10 3.61 9.65
N MET A 339 33.81 2.62 8.83
CA MET A 339 32.66 2.61 7.94
C MET A 339 31.37 2.56 8.75
N MET A 340 30.38 3.35 8.36
CA MET A 340 29.06 3.43 8.97
C MET A 340 28.00 3.14 7.92
N PRO A 341 26.75 2.79 8.32
CA PRO A 341 25.71 2.43 7.36
C PRO A 341 25.45 3.47 6.24
N TRP A 342 25.60 4.76 6.53
CA TRP A 342 25.46 5.84 5.54
C TRP A 342 26.63 5.95 4.57
N ASP A 343 27.66 5.17 4.74
CA ASP A 343 28.85 5.15 3.86
C ASP A 343 28.77 4.01 2.82
N THR A 344 27.90 3.02 3.05
CA THR A 344 27.88 1.77 2.28
C THR A 344 27.63 2.01 0.79
N SER A 345 26.58 2.76 0.44
CA SER A 345 26.25 3.04 -0.97
C SER A 345 27.37 3.84 -1.66
N PHE A 346 27.97 4.80 -0.95
CA PHE A 346 29.02 5.64 -1.47
C PHE A 346 30.30 4.85 -1.83
N TYR A 347 30.80 4.03 -0.91
CA TYR A 347 32.03 3.25 -1.17
C TYR A 347 31.75 2.06 -2.08
N SER A 348 30.55 1.47 -2.05
CA SER A 348 30.14 0.45 -3.01
C SER A 348 30.17 0.99 -4.45
N HIS A 349 29.61 2.19 -4.66
CA HIS A 349 29.64 2.85 -5.96
C HIS A 349 31.06 3.19 -6.42
N LYS A 350 31.90 3.74 -5.53
CA LYS A 350 33.31 4.03 -5.85
C LYS A 350 34.10 2.78 -6.22
N LEU A 351 33.95 1.71 -5.45
CA LEU A 351 34.59 0.42 -5.75
C LEU A 351 34.12 -0.14 -7.10
N GLN A 352 32.82 0.00 -7.42
CA GLN A 352 32.27 -0.41 -8.71
C GLN A 352 32.88 0.38 -9.88
N LEU A 353 32.99 1.71 -9.74
CA LEU A 353 33.63 2.56 -10.73
C LEU A 353 35.08 2.15 -10.97
N GLU A 354 35.85 1.94 -9.90
CA GLU A 354 37.28 1.59 -10.01
C GLU A 354 37.46 0.19 -10.60
N THR A 355 36.59 -0.77 -10.23
CA THR A 355 36.72 -2.16 -10.67
C THR A 355 36.24 -2.38 -12.10
N PHE A 356 35.16 -1.74 -12.52
CA PHE A 356 34.47 -2.03 -13.76
C PHE A 356 34.41 -0.86 -14.74
N ASN A 357 34.86 0.33 -14.34
CA ASN A 357 34.72 1.59 -15.10
C ASN A 357 33.27 1.79 -15.57
N TYR A 358 32.30 1.45 -14.72
CA TYR A 358 30.88 1.45 -15.04
C TYR A 358 30.10 2.33 -14.08
N ASP A 359 29.36 3.31 -14.62
CA ASP A 359 28.37 4.11 -13.94
C ASP A 359 27.00 3.93 -14.62
N ALA A 360 25.93 3.76 -13.83
CA ALA A 360 24.57 3.62 -14.35
C ALA A 360 24.12 4.85 -15.19
N GLU A 361 24.67 6.05 -14.90
CA GLU A 361 24.41 7.27 -15.66
C GLU A 361 24.87 7.16 -17.12
N MET A 362 25.89 6.34 -17.42
CA MET A 362 26.34 6.07 -18.78
C MET A 362 25.30 5.38 -19.68
N LEU A 363 24.32 4.69 -19.06
CA LEU A 363 23.25 4.02 -19.81
C LEU A 363 22.09 4.95 -20.18
N ARG A 364 21.96 6.10 -19.53
CA ARG A 364 20.84 7.03 -19.74
C ARG A 364 20.62 7.40 -21.21
N PRO A 365 21.65 7.75 -22.01
CA PRO A 365 21.45 8.12 -23.42
C PRO A 365 20.86 7.01 -24.29
N TYR A 366 20.90 5.75 -23.82
CA TYR A 366 20.34 4.61 -24.54
C TYR A 366 18.83 4.39 -24.30
N PHE A 367 18.24 5.12 -23.32
CA PHE A 367 16.83 5.01 -22.94
C PHE A 367 16.13 6.35 -23.16
N GLU A 368 15.89 6.70 -24.43
CA GLU A 368 15.13 7.89 -24.78
C GLU A 368 13.63 7.63 -24.66
N LEU A 369 12.91 8.53 -23.97
CA LEU A 369 11.45 8.44 -23.78
C LEU A 369 10.66 8.58 -25.08
N SER A 370 11.24 9.13 -26.13
CA SER A 370 10.61 9.32 -27.45
C SER A 370 10.62 8.07 -28.32
N LYS A 371 11.29 7.03 -27.92
CA LYS A 371 11.38 5.74 -28.60
C LYS A 371 10.72 4.63 -27.78
#